data_b5f4543264d51f9a8f4f71810097b4f0
#
_entry.id   b5f4543264d51f9a8f4f71810097b4f0
#
_cell.length_a   1.000
_cell.length_b   1.000
_cell.length_c   1.000
_cell.angle_alpha   90.00
_cell.angle_beta   90.00
_cell.angle_gamma   90.00
#
_symmetry.space_group_name_H-M   'P 1'
#
loop_
_entity.id
_entity.type
_entity.pdbx_description
1 polymer ?
#
loop_
_entity_poly.entity_id
_entity_poly.type
_entity_poly.pdbx_seq_one_letter_code
_entity_poly.pdbx_strand_id
1 'polypeptide(L)'
;MEARIIGLKGCGKTTLVSALAEGRGEGHIATVHVGDPRVRVLSEIFQPKKTTFAEFKVQEVAWPEASARKGEMERYLDALAGGQLYLHVLRAFASAQLGEPAHPEADLDELDREFLLSDLIRIERAFERAKKAPLPDAGKKALARCQEALEAETPLREVDFDDAQLSFVRGYQFLTLTPQLLVANTESEGSDQGDRWEVAALAKPARGRHAVAFPFPDALEVARLSVEEQEEFAAALGLPGPAAEVVAQAAFAQLGLISFLTTGSDEVRAWPVRAGETARDAAGAIHSDIQRGFIRAEVVSYDDFMSHGGNMKACRDAGVLRIEGKDYLVADGDIINFRFNV
;
A
#
# COMPACT_ATOMS: atom_id res chain seq x y z
N MET A 1 -1.73 8.47 1.36
CA MET A 1 -1.90 7.13 1.98
C MET A 1 -0.86 6.96 3.08
N GLU A 2 -1.20 6.26 4.19
CA GLU A 2 -0.26 5.96 5.27
C GLU A 2 -0.17 4.46 5.49
N ALA A 3 1.04 3.91 5.41
CA ALA A 3 1.34 2.52 5.74
C ALA A 3 2.11 2.42 7.07
N ARG A 4 1.86 1.35 7.83
CA ARG A 4 2.63 1.01 9.03
C ARG A 4 3.56 -0.14 8.72
N ILE A 5 4.85 0.00 9.05
CA ILE A 5 5.81 -1.10 8.98
C ILE A 5 5.77 -1.84 10.31
N ILE A 6 5.39 -3.11 10.25
CA ILE A 6 5.19 -4.01 11.38
C ILE A 6 6.06 -5.25 11.25
N GLY A 7 6.21 -6.01 12.32
CA GLY A 7 6.98 -7.25 12.36
C GLY A 7 7.69 -7.40 13.69
N LEU A 8 8.20 -8.58 13.97
CA LEU A 8 8.87 -8.92 15.22
C LEU A 8 10.22 -8.16 15.38
N LYS A 9 10.81 -8.26 16.55
CA LYS A 9 12.14 -7.65 16.83
C LYS A 9 13.22 -8.31 15.95
N GLY A 10 14.07 -7.50 15.34
CA GLY A 10 15.20 -8.00 14.54
C GLY A 10 14.90 -8.42 13.12
N CYS A 11 13.65 -8.32 12.62
CA CYS A 11 13.31 -8.68 11.23
C CYS A 11 13.83 -7.69 10.17
N GLY A 12 14.31 -6.50 10.54
CA GLY A 12 14.89 -5.51 9.62
C GLY A 12 13.99 -4.31 9.30
N LYS A 13 12.98 -4.00 10.12
CA LYS A 13 12.06 -2.86 9.89
C LYS A 13 12.78 -1.54 9.63
N THR A 14 13.72 -1.18 10.49
CA THR A 14 14.47 0.08 10.36
C THR A 14 15.34 0.11 9.11
N THR A 15 15.92 -1.03 8.72
CA THR A 15 16.66 -1.16 7.46
C THR A 15 15.75 -0.94 6.27
N LEU A 16 14.54 -1.53 6.29
CA LEU A 16 13.54 -1.30 5.25
C LEU A 16 13.14 0.17 5.16
N VAL A 17 12.84 0.84 6.29
CA VAL A 17 12.54 2.28 6.28
C VAL A 17 13.64 3.07 5.59
N SER A 18 14.92 2.77 5.94
CA SER A 18 16.07 3.47 5.35
C SER A 18 16.23 3.21 3.86
N ALA A 19 15.96 1.98 3.40
CA ALA A 19 15.97 1.63 1.98
C ALA A 19 14.82 2.32 1.21
N LEU A 20 13.63 2.40 1.80
CA LEU A 20 12.48 3.07 1.22
C LEU A 20 12.61 4.59 1.18
N ALA A 21 13.39 5.17 2.10
CA ALA A 21 13.71 6.60 2.12
C ALA A 21 14.80 6.99 1.11
N GLU A 22 15.23 6.08 0.25
CA GLU A 22 16.34 6.28 -0.71
C GLU A 22 17.61 6.82 -0.02
N GLY A 23 17.89 6.33 1.16
CA GLY A 23 19.04 6.76 1.96
C GLY A 23 18.95 8.20 2.52
N ARG A 24 17.85 8.92 2.28
CA ARG A 24 17.65 10.33 2.71
C ARG A 24 16.84 10.49 3.98
N GLY A 25 16.26 9.40 4.51
CA GLY A 25 15.43 9.42 5.72
C GLY A 25 16.26 9.28 6.98
N GLU A 26 15.98 10.12 7.97
CA GLU A 26 16.42 9.91 9.35
C GLU A 26 15.21 9.48 10.19
N GLY A 27 15.33 8.35 10.89
CA GLY A 27 14.33 7.90 11.85
C GLY A 27 13.38 6.83 11.34
N HIS A 28 12.13 6.85 11.84
CA HIS A 28 11.14 5.79 11.68
C HIS A 28 10.06 6.12 10.64
N ILE A 29 10.24 7.16 9.83
CA ILE A 29 9.26 7.62 8.84
C ILE A 29 9.97 7.86 7.51
N ALA A 30 9.35 7.39 6.41
CA ALA A 30 9.81 7.69 5.05
C ALA A 30 8.63 8.05 4.16
N THR A 31 8.88 8.83 3.10
CA THR A 31 7.97 9.02 1.98
C THR A 31 8.46 8.18 0.82
N VAL A 32 7.60 7.30 0.32
CA VAL A 32 7.90 6.40 -0.79
C VAL A 32 7.25 6.95 -2.04
N HIS A 33 8.05 7.18 -3.08
CA HIS A 33 7.54 7.58 -4.39
C HIS A 33 7.20 6.34 -5.22
N VAL A 34 6.02 6.36 -5.83
CA VAL A 34 5.60 5.29 -6.73
C VAL A 34 6.10 5.63 -8.12
N GLY A 35 7.20 5.00 -8.53
CA GLY A 35 7.76 5.17 -9.85
C GLY A 35 6.72 4.80 -10.94
N ASP A 36 6.44 5.74 -11.83
CA ASP A 36 5.57 5.50 -12.99
C ASP A 36 6.30 6.01 -14.25
N PRO A 37 6.76 5.09 -15.13
CA PRO A 37 7.47 5.48 -16.35
C PRO A 37 6.64 6.38 -17.27
N ARG A 38 5.32 6.27 -17.22
CA ARG A 38 4.40 7.11 -18.00
C ARG A 38 4.51 8.58 -17.61
N VAL A 39 4.67 8.86 -16.32
CA VAL A 39 4.87 10.24 -15.81
C VAL A 39 6.18 10.82 -16.30
N ARG A 40 7.26 10.03 -16.36
CA ARG A 40 8.56 10.49 -16.89
C ARG A 40 8.43 10.88 -18.38
N VAL A 41 7.87 10.00 -19.20
CA VAL A 41 7.66 10.24 -20.64
C VAL A 41 6.75 11.45 -20.87
N LEU A 42 5.64 11.57 -20.13
CA LEU A 42 4.75 12.74 -20.24
C LEU A 42 5.45 14.03 -19.84
N SER A 43 6.33 13.99 -18.84
CA SER A 43 7.11 15.18 -18.44
C SER A 43 8.11 15.61 -19.52
N GLU A 44 8.70 14.67 -20.25
CA GLU A 44 9.55 14.99 -21.41
C GLU A 44 8.75 15.63 -22.54
N ILE A 45 7.51 15.19 -22.78
CA ILE A 45 6.64 15.75 -23.84
C ILE A 45 6.11 17.14 -23.46
N PHE A 46 5.58 17.28 -22.24
CA PHE A 46 4.90 18.52 -21.82
C PHE A 46 5.84 19.57 -21.25
N GLN A 47 7.08 19.21 -20.88
CA GLN A 47 8.07 20.10 -20.25
C GLN A 47 7.47 20.94 -19.12
N PRO A 48 6.80 20.30 -18.11
CA PRO A 48 6.09 21.00 -17.07
C PRO A 48 7.04 21.69 -16.11
N LYS A 49 6.55 22.70 -15.38
CA LYS A 49 7.30 23.32 -14.28
C LYS A 49 7.53 22.32 -13.12
N LYS A 50 6.64 21.33 -12.96
CA LYS A 50 6.70 20.34 -11.90
C LYS A 50 6.24 18.97 -12.39
N THR A 51 7.00 17.93 -12.01
CA THR A 51 6.63 16.52 -12.16
C THR A 51 6.33 15.93 -10.78
N THR A 52 5.17 15.30 -10.63
CA THR A 52 4.74 14.75 -9.33
C THR A 52 4.31 13.29 -9.51
N PHE A 53 5.06 12.40 -8.88
CA PHE A 53 4.70 10.99 -8.77
C PHE A 53 3.67 10.78 -7.67
N ALA A 54 2.94 9.68 -7.73
CA ALA A 54 2.17 9.23 -6.57
C ALA A 54 3.12 8.93 -5.40
N GLU A 55 2.66 9.17 -4.19
CA GLU A 55 3.48 8.94 -3.00
C GLU A 55 2.65 8.40 -1.84
N PHE A 56 3.30 7.69 -0.93
CA PHE A 56 2.72 7.33 0.34
C PHE A 56 3.75 7.38 1.47
N LYS A 57 3.26 7.61 2.68
CA LYS A 57 4.09 7.65 3.88
C LYS A 57 4.14 6.27 4.51
N VAL A 58 5.33 5.87 4.94
CA VAL A 58 5.54 4.69 5.76
C VAL A 58 6.06 5.11 7.13
N GLN A 59 5.57 4.43 8.17
CA GLN A 59 6.01 4.64 9.53
C GLN A 59 6.29 3.31 10.20
N GLU A 60 7.50 3.15 10.73
CA GLU A 60 7.84 2.00 11.56
C GLU A 60 7.12 2.08 12.91
N VAL A 61 6.54 0.96 13.34
CA VAL A 61 6.03 0.79 14.68
C VAL A 61 6.87 -0.29 15.37
N ALA A 62 7.58 0.12 16.42
CA ALA A 62 8.50 -0.75 17.12
C ALA A 62 7.73 -1.84 17.87
N TRP A 63 8.13 -3.11 17.65
CA TRP A 63 7.62 -4.25 18.41
C TRP A 63 7.99 -4.13 19.90
N PRO A 64 7.08 -4.43 20.83
CA PRO A 64 7.39 -4.40 22.26
C PRO A 64 8.54 -5.35 22.62
N GLU A 65 9.36 -4.99 23.59
CA GLU A 65 10.40 -5.89 24.09
C GLU A 65 9.81 -7.03 24.92
N ALA A 66 10.49 -8.18 24.97
CA ALA A 66 10.08 -9.32 25.79
C ALA A 66 9.98 -9.00 27.29
N SER A 67 10.75 -7.97 27.74
CA SER A 67 10.71 -7.40 29.10
C SER A 67 9.63 -6.33 29.26
N ALA A 68 8.76 -6.14 28.28
CA ALA A 68 7.78 -5.07 28.22
C ALA A 68 6.86 -5.05 29.44
N ARG A 69 6.53 -3.84 29.90
CA ARG A 69 5.58 -3.65 30.99
C ARG A 69 4.17 -4.02 30.52
N LYS A 70 3.32 -4.45 31.47
CA LYS A 70 1.91 -4.70 31.20
C LYS A 70 1.30 -3.52 30.46
N GLY A 71 0.67 -3.77 29.31
CA GLY A 71 0.01 -2.77 28.45
C GLY A 71 0.89 -2.20 27.32
N GLU A 72 2.14 -2.60 27.15
CA GLU A 72 2.95 -2.17 25.99
C GLU A 72 2.45 -2.78 24.70
N MET A 73 2.03 -4.05 24.72
CA MET A 73 1.38 -4.67 23.57
C MET A 73 0.09 -3.94 23.18
N GLU A 74 -0.75 -3.57 24.16
CA GLU A 74 -1.97 -2.78 23.89
C GLU A 74 -1.63 -1.44 23.24
N ARG A 75 -0.60 -0.74 23.71
CA ARG A 75 -0.14 0.52 23.08
C ARG A 75 0.41 0.31 21.67
N TYR A 76 1.14 -0.79 21.45
CA TYR A 76 1.61 -1.16 20.11
C TYR A 76 0.43 -1.35 19.16
N LEU A 77 -0.54 -2.18 19.54
CA LEU A 77 -1.73 -2.46 18.73
C LEU A 77 -2.59 -1.20 18.50
N ASP A 78 -2.69 -0.31 19.49
CA ASP A 78 -3.37 0.98 19.34
C ASP A 78 -2.62 1.93 18.39
N ALA A 79 -1.29 1.90 18.38
CA ALA A 79 -0.47 2.70 17.45
C ALA A 79 -0.62 2.25 15.98
N LEU A 80 -1.08 1.01 15.75
CA LEU A 80 -1.37 0.49 14.41
C LEU A 80 -2.75 0.94 13.90
N ALA A 81 -3.67 1.26 14.80
CA ALA A 81 -5.03 1.63 14.44
C ALA A 81 -5.05 2.84 13.50
N GLY A 82 -5.88 2.77 12.47
CA GLY A 82 -5.98 3.82 11.43
C GLY A 82 -4.93 3.74 10.32
N GLY A 83 -3.99 2.78 10.35
CA GLY A 83 -3.16 2.45 9.20
C GLY A 83 -4.00 1.98 8.01
N GLN A 84 -3.64 2.40 6.81
CA GLN A 84 -4.36 2.02 5.58
C GLN A 84 -3.77 0.77 4.92
N LEU A 85 -2.52 0.45 5.26
CA LEU A 85 -1.79 -0.73 4.81
C LEU A 85 -0.77 -1.11 5.90
N TYR A 86 -0.59 -2.40 6.14
CA TYR A 86 0.55 -2.89 6.91
C TYR A 86 1.58 -3.50 5.97
N LEU A 87 2.84 -3.00 6.05
CA LEU A 87 4.01 -3.66 5.48
C LEU A 87 4.54 -4.60 6.56
N HIS A 88 4.17 -5.88 6.46
CA HIS A 88 4.55 -6.88 7.45
C HIS A 88 5.90 -7.47 7.09
N VAL A 89 6.93 -7.05 7.81
CA VAL A 89 8.31 -7.49 7.59
C VAL A 89 8.53 -8.84 8.28
N LEU A 90 8.96 -9.81 7.49
CA LEU A 90 9.27 -11.17 7.94
C LEU A 90 10.78 -11.42 7.85
N ARG A 91 11.33 -12.05 8.88
CA ARG A 91 12.74 -12.47 8.88
C ARG A 91 12.89 -13.78 8.13
N ALA A 92 13.61 -13.76 7.02
CA ALA A 92 13.94 -14.91 6.19
C ALA A 92 15.46 -15.03 5.97
N PHE A 93 16.24 -14.65 6.98
CA PHE A 93 17.71 -14.72 7.02
C PHE A 93 18.20 -15.27 8.36
N ALA A 94 19.35 -15.92 8.34
CA ALA A 94 20.02 -16.38 9.56
C ALA A 94 20.65 -15.21 10.32
N SER A 95 20.60 -15.24 11.65
CA SER A 95 21.22 -14.22 12.49
C SER A 95 21.89 -14.84 13.70
N ALA A 96 23.20 -14.79 13.74
CA ALA A 96 23.98 -15.23 14.90
C ALA A 96 23.65 -14.43 16.18
N GLN A 97 23.19 -13.19 16.05
CA GLN A 97 22.81 -12.33 17.17
C GLN A 97 21.48 -12.73 17.80
N LEU A 98 20.57 -13.28 17.01
CA LEU A 98 19.26 -13.73 17.46
C LEU A 98 19.26 -15.21 17.91
N GLY A 99 20.34 -15.94 17.61
CA GLY A 99 20.59 -17.30 18.12
C GLY A 99 19.62 -18.38 17.61
N GLU A 100 18.65 -18.04 16.75
CA GLU A 100 17.62 -18.93 16.27
C GLU A 100 17.51 -18.87 14.74
N PRO A 101 17.20 -20.00 14.07
CA PRO A 101 16.88 -19.98 12.66
C PRO A 101 15.68 -19.07 12.33
N ALA A 102 15.56 -18.66 11.09
CA ALA A 102 14.39 -17.89 10.64
C ALA A 102 13.16 -18.79 10.54
N HIS A 103 12.05 -18.31 11.07
CA HIS A 103 10.74 -18.97 11.01
C HIS A 103 9.65 -18.00 10.54
N PRO A 104 9.69 -17.47 9.30
CA PRO A 104 8.79 -16.42 8.85
C PRO A 104 7.31 -16.80 8.90
N GLU A 105 6.98 -18.09 8.77
CA GLU A 105 5.58 -18.57 8.96
C GLU A 105 5.13 -18.42 10.41
N ALA A 106 5.98 -18.79 11.37
CA ALA A 106 5.66 -18.66 12.79
C ALA A 106 5.58 -17.17 13.21
N ASP A 107 6.49 -16.34 12.70
CA ASP A 107 6.50 -14.89 12.93
C ASP A 107 5.20 -14.24 12.41
N LEU A 108 4.73 -14.70 11.24
CA LEU A 108 3.46 -14.25 10.66
C LEU A 108 2.26 -14.67 11.51
N ASP A 109 2.20 -15.93 11.92
CA ASP A 109 1.12 -16.47 12.74
C ASP A 109 1.07 -15.82 14.14
N GLU A 110 2.22 -15.46 14.71
CA GLU A 110 2.28 -14.77 16.01
C GLU A 110 1.57 -13.41 15.92
N LEU A 111 1.90 -12.61 14.93
CA LEU A 111 1.32 -11.27 14.78
C LEU A 111 -0.16 -11.34 14.36
N ASP A 112 -0.53 -12.27 13.49
CA ASP A 112 -1.94 -12.48 13.09
C ASP A 112 -2.80 -12.87 14.32
N ARG A 113 -2.30 -13.70 15.24
CA ARG A 113 -3.01 -14.05 16.49
C ARG A 113 -3.20 -12.86 17.41
N GLU A 114 -2.18 -12.00 17.57
CA GLU A 114 -2.31 -10.76 18.35
C GLU A 114 -3.38 -9.83 17.78
N PHE A 115 -3.46 -9.73 16.44
CA PHE A 115 -4.49 -8.92 15.79
C PHE A 115 -5.89 -9.50 15.98
N LEU A 116 -6.06 -10.81 15.81
CA LEU A 116 -7.32 -11.50 16.04
C LEU A 116 -7.82 -11.30 17.48
N LEU A 117 -6.93 -11.51 18.46
CA LEU A 117 -7.26 -11.34 19.87
C LEU A 117 -7.64 -9.89 20.19
N SER A 118 -6.89 -8.91 19.69
CA SER A 118 -7.19 -7.49 19.86
C SER A 118 -8.57 -7.13 19.30
N ASP A 119 -8.89 -7.63 18.12
CA ASP A 119 -10.16 -7.32 17.46
C ASP A 119 -11.34 -8.00 18.15
N LEU A 120 -11.19 -9.24 18.66
CA LEU A 120 -12.20 -9.89 19.51
C LEU A 120 -12.50 -9.07 20.76
N ILE A 121 -11.48 -8.57 21.45
CA ILE A 121 -11.65 -7.68 22.62
C ILE A 121 -12.38 -6.40 22.22
N ARG A 122 -12.08 -5.82 21.06
CA ARG A 122 -12.78 -4.61 20.55
C ARG A 122 -14.25 -4.89 20.25
N ILE A 123 -14.58 -6.05 19.70
CA ILE A 123 -15.97 -6.48 19.43
C ILE A 123 -16.74 -6.67 20.75
N GLU A 124 -16.17 -7.36 21.73
CA GLU A 124 -16.79 -7.53 23.04
C GLU A 124 -17.11 -6.16 23.68
N ARG A 125 -16.14 -5.26 23.67
CA ARG A 125 -16.33 -3.87 24.15
C ARG A 125 -17.40 -3.10 23.36
N ALA A 126 -17.56 -3.39 22.06
CA ALA A 126 -18.60 -2.80 21.23
C ALA A 126 -19.99 -3.30 21.63
N PHE A 127 -20.16 -4.62 21.85
CA PHE A 127 -21.43 -5.19 22.31
C PHE A 127 -21.80 -4.71 23.72
N GLU A 128 -20.84 -4.60 24.65
CA GLU A 128 -21.10 -4.03 25.99
C GLU A 128 -21.59 -2.57 25.91
N ARG A 129 -20.99 -1.75 25.03
CA ARG A 129 -21.45 -0.38 24.78
C ARG A 129 -22.85 -0.36 24.17
N ALA A 130 -23.15 -1.29 23.27
CA ALA A 130 -24.47 -1.41 22.61
C ALA A 130 -25.62 -1.74 23.59
N LYS A 131 -25.33 -2.29 24.76
CA LYS A 131 -26.34 -2.48 25.83
C LYS A 131 -26.85 -1.15 26.38
N LYS A 132 -26.01 -0.09 26.38
CA LYS A 132 -26.35 1.25 26.86
C LYS A 132 -26.82 2.18 25.75
N ALA A 133 -26.28 2.02 24.54
CA ALA A 133 -26.62 2.78 23.35
C ALA A 133 -26.87 1.82 22.19
N PRO A 134 -28.14 1.43 21.93
CA PRO A 134 -28.47 0.41 20.93
C PRO A 134 -27.96 0.76 19.54
N LEU A 135 -27.32 -0.21 18.91
CA LEU A 135 -26.88 -0.10 17.50
C LEU A 135 -28.07 -0.34 16.55
N PRO A 136 -28.02 0.25 15.33
CA PRO A 136 -28.92 -0.14 14.26
C PRO A 136 -28.81 -1.64 13.97
N ASP A 137 -29.90 -2.27 13.52
CA ASP A 137 -29.92 -3.72 13.30
C ASP A 137 -28.89 -4.17 12.24
N ALA A 138 -28.67 -3.35 11.20
CA ALA A 138 -27.61 -3.59 10.21
C ALA A 138 -26.20 -3.59 10.87
N GLY A 139 -25.96 -2.68 11.82
CA GLY A 139 -24.70 -2.61 12.55
C GLY A 139 -24.49 -3.81 13.48
N LYS A 140 -25.56 -4.27 14.17
CA LYS A 140 -25.50 -5.49 14.98
C LYS A 140 -25.15 -6.73 14.13
N LYS A 141 -25.79 -6.86 12.96
CA LYS A 141 -25.50 -7.96 12.02
C LYS A 141 -24.06 -7.91 11.52
N ALA A 142 -23.55 -6.71 11.19
CA ALA A 142 -22.17 -6.55 10.75
C ALA A 142 -21.16 -6.94 11.85
N LEU A 143 -21.37 -6.51 13.11
CA LEU A 143 -20.51 -6.91 14.22
C LEU A 143 -20.61 -8.41 14.56
N ALA A 144 -21.80 -9.00 14.50
CA ALA A 144 -21.96 -10.43 14.71
C ALA A 144 -21.20 -11.25 13.65
N ARG A 145 -21.24 -10.80 12.39
CA ARG A 145 -20.46 -11.42 11.30
C ARG A 145 -18.95 -11.27 11.53
N CYS A 146 -18.50 -10.09 12.01
CA CYS A 146 -17.09 -9.91 12.40
C CYS A 146 -16.70 -10.88 13.53
N GLN A 147 -17.53 -11.01 14.56
CA GLN A 147 -17.27 -11.93 15.68
C GLN A 147 -17.15 -13.38 15.20
N GLU A 148 -18.10 -13.84 14.40
CA GLU A 148 -18.10 -15.21 13.84
C GLU A 148 -16.83 -15.49 13.02
N ALA A 149 -16.41 -14.55 12.18
CA ALA A 149 -15.19 -14.69 11.41
C ALA A 149 -13.95 -14.77 12.29
N LEU A 150 -13.81 -13.88 13.27
CA LEU A 150 -12.65 -13.85 14.16
C LEU A 150 -12.60 -15.07 15.10
N GLU A 151 -13.73 -15.58 15.57
CA GLU A 151 -13.83 -16.83 16.34
C GLU A 151 -13.44 -18.06 15.48
N ALA A 152 -13.64 -17.98 14.17
CA ALA A 152 -13.17 -18.97 13.19
C ALA A 152 -11.72 -18.71 12.73
N GLU A 153 -10.97 -17.85 13.42
CA GLU A 153 -9.59 -17.43 13.08
C GLU A 153 -9.46 -16.84 11.66
N THR A 154 -10.55 -16.28 11.13
CA THR A 154 -10.57 -15.64 9.80
C THR A 154 -10.39 -14.12 9.96
N PRO A 155 -9.33 -13.52 9.41
CA PRO A 155 -9.13 -12.08 9.42
C PRO A 155 -10.24 -11.34 8.69
N LEU A 156 -10.65 -10.18 9.18
CA LEU A 156 -11.79 -9.43 8.61
C LEU A 156 -11.52 -8.92 7.18
N ARG A 157 -10.27 -8.80 6.74
CA ARG A 157 -9.91 -8.49 5.35
C ARG A 157 -10.29 -9.60 4.35
N GLU A 158 -10.56 -10.82 4.84
CA GLU A 158 -10.97 -11.98 4.04
C GLU A 158 -12.50 -12.17 4.03
N VAL A 159 -13.22 -11.33 4.77
CA VAL A 159 -14.69 -11.37 4.85
C VAL A 159 -15.27 -10.46 3.78
N ASP A 160 -16.16 -11.01 2.96
CA ASP A 160 -16.87 -10.25 1.93
C ASP A 160 -17.99 -9.39 2.56
N PHE A 161 -17.71 -8.12 2.83
CA PHE A 161 -18.67 -7.14 3.34
C PHE A 161 -19.30 -6.37 2.19
N ASP A 162 -20.61 -6.11 2.27
CA ASP A 162 -21.20 -5.07 1.42
C ASP A 162 -20.72 -3.65 1.82
N ASP A 163 -20.94 -2.66 0.95
CA ASP A 163 -20.45 -1.29 1.16
C ASP A 163 -20.95 -0.66 2.48
N ALA A 164 -22.20 -0.95 2.86
CA ALA A 164 -22.80 -0.42 4.08
C ALA A 164 -22.17 -1.07 5.33
N GLN A 165 -21.98 -2.40 5.29
CA GLN A 165 -21.29 -3.15 6.34
C GLN A 165 -19.85 -2.68 6.47
N LEU A 166 -19.11 -2.60 5.34
CA LEU A 166 -17.72 -2.16 5.32
C LEU A 166 -17.56 -0.75 5.88
N SER A 167 -18.44 0.19 5.48
CA SER A 167 -18.45 1.55 6.00
C SER A 167 -18.67 1.58 7.51
N PHE A 168 -19.57 0.73 8.02
CA PHE A 168 -19.86 0.64 9.46
C PHE A 168 -18.68 0.04 10.24
N VAL A 169 -18.11 -1.09 9.80
CA VAL A 169 -17.03 -1.78 10.52
C VAL A 169 -15.71 -1.01 10.50
N ARG A 170 -15.45 -0.20 9.48
CA ARG A 170 -14.27 0.70 9.42
C ARG A 170 -14.20 1.65 10.62
N GLY A 171 -15.33 2.07 11.16
CA GLY A 171 -15.39 2.94 12.35
C GLY A 171 -14.79 2.32 13.61
N TYR A 172 -14.63 0.99 13.66
CA TYR A 172 -14.05 0.29 14.80
C TYR A 172 -12.52 0.13 14.70
N GLN A 173 -11.93 0.45 13.55
CA GLN A 173 -10.49 0.37 13.32
C GLN A 173 -9.90 -1.02 13.65
N PHE A 174 -10.60 -2.08 13.21
CA PHE A 174 -10.11 -3.43 13.38
C PHE A 174 -8.78 -3.66 12.65
N LEU A 175 -7.82 -4.24 13.34
CA LEU A 175 -6.48 -4.49 12.82
C LEU A 175 -6.50 -5.54 11.71
N THR A 176 -7.33 -6.58 11.88
CA THR A 176 -7.49 -7.65 10.89
C THR A 176 -8.22 -7.21 9.62
N LEU A 177 -8.89 -6.04 9.64
CA LEU A 177 -9.54 -5.46 8.46
C LEU A 177 -8.54 -4.74 7.55
N THR A 178 -7.40 -4.29 8.10
CA THR A 178 -6.39 -3.56 7.35
C THR A 178 -5.66 -4.50 6.39
N PRO A 179 -5.54 -4.15 5.09
CA PRO A 179 -4.73 -4.92 4.13
C PRO A 179 -3.28 -5.06 4.60
N GLN A 180 -2.66 -6.19 4.26
CA GLN A 180 -1.26 -6.47 4.59
C GLN A 180 -0.49 -6.84 3.32
N LEU A 181 0.68 -6.24 3.13
CA LEU A 181 1.71 -6.65 2.18
C LEU A 181 2.84 -7.33 2.96
N LEU A 182 3.18 -8.55 2.60
CA LEU A 182 4.31 -9.26 3.22
C LEU A 182 5.61 -8.83 2.55
N VAL A 183 6.60 -8.47 3.37
CA VAL A 183 7.93 -8.04 2.89
C VAL A 183 8.99 -8.89 3.59
N ALA A 184 9.49 -9.92 2.92
CA ALA A 184 10.47 -10.81 3.50
C ALA A 184 11.90 -10.25 3.30
N ASN A 185 12.62 -10.12 4.41
CA ASN A 185 14.06 -9.81 4.42
C ASN A 185 14.84 -11.11 4.27
N THR A 186 15.50 -11.30 3.14
CA THR A 186 16.21 -12.52 2.78
C THR A 186 17.72 -12.39 2.97
N GLU A 187 18.45 -13.50 2.80
CA GLU A 187 19.91 -13.50 2.69
C GLU A 187 20.38 -12.84 1.39
N SER A 188 21.52 -12.14 1.46
CA SER A 188 22.22 -11.65 0.28
C SER A 188 22.80 -12.80 -0.58
N GLU A 189 23.01 -12.58 -1.88
CA GLU A 189 23.66 -13.55 -2.73
C GLU A 189 25.07 -13.89 -2.24
N GLY A 190 25.42 -15.21 -2.26
CA GLY A 190 26.75 -15.70 -1.84
C GLY A 190 26.91 -15.90 -0.34
N SER A 191 25.86 -15.75 0.48
CA SER A 191 25.90 -16.22 1.85
C SER A 191 25.88 -17.75 1.89
N ASP A 192 26.84 -18.37 2.58
CA ASP A 192 26.90 -19.83 2.78
C ASP A 192 25.82 -20.35 3.76
N GLN A 193 24.95 -19.50 4.24
CA GLN A 193 23.97 -19.79 5.29
C GLN A 193 22.55 -19.59 4.81
N GLY A 194 21.92 -20.69 4.45
CA GLY A 194 20.48 -20.78 4.47
C GLY A 194 19.81 -21.01 3.11
N ASP A 195 18.68 -21.69 3.16
CA ASP A 195 17.77 -21.84 2.04
C ASP A 195 17.25 -20.45 1.64
N ARG A 196 17.39 -20.10 0.35
CA ARG A 196 16.80 -18.87 -0.19
C ARG A 196 15.29 -18.95 -0.05
N TRP A 197 14.74 -18.04 0.75
CA TRP A 197 13.31 -17.85 0.78
C TRP A 197 12.85 -17.18 -0.52
N GLU A 198 12.24 -17.95 -1.39
CA GLU A 198 11.60 -17.41 -2.58
C GLU A 198 10.21 -16.86 -2.22
N VAL A 199 9.75 -15.86 -2.97
CA VAL A 199 8.36 -15.35 -2.85
C VAL A 199 7.34 -16.48 -2.95
N ALA A 200 7.66 -17.52 -3.72
CA ALA A 200 6.85 -18.74 -3.84
C ALA A 200 6.66 -19.48 -2.50
N ALA A 201 7.67 -19.47 -1.60
CA ALA A 201 7.55 -20.07 -0.28
C ALA A 201 6.59 -19.30 0.64
N LEU A 202 6.37 -18.01 0.38
CA LEU A 202 5.38 -17.19 1.07
C LEU A 202 3.97 -17.31 0.49
N ALA A 203 3.79 -17.96 -0.65
CA ALA A 203 2.48 -18.06 -1.31
C ALA A 203 1.43 -18.77 -0.44
N LYS A 204 1.84 -19.78 0.32
CA LYS A 204 0.94 -20.55 1.20
C LYS A 204 0.60 -19.81 2.49
N PRO A 205 1.57 -19.28 3.26
CA PRO A 205 1.26 -18.42 4.41
C PRO A 205 0.66 -17.07 4.04
N ALA A 206 0.86 -16.61 2.80
CA ALA A 206 0.34 -15.32 2.35
C ALA A 206 -1.19 -15.23 2.38
N ARG A 207 -1.92 -16.34 2.22
CA ARG A 207 -3.40 -16.38 2.33
C ARG A 207 -4.08 -15.25 1.54
N GLY A 208 -3.72 -15.08 0.25
CA GLY A 208 -4.26 -14.01 -0.61
C GLY A 208 -3.60 -12.64 -0.44
N ARG A 209 -2.58 -12.50 0.42
CA ARG A 209 -1.77 -11.27 0.51
C ARG A 209 -0.71 -11.26 -0.60
N HIS A 210 -0.41 -10.09 -1.13
CA HIS A 210 0.78 -9.92 -1.96
C HIS A 210 2.04 -10.07 -1.08
N ALA A 211 3.12 -10.57 -1.70
CA ALA A 211 4.39 -10.75 -1.03
C ALA A 211 5.54 -10.33 -1.94
N VAL A 212 6.57 -9.72 -1.34
CA VAL A 212 7.86 -9.43 -1.98
C VAL A 212 8.97 -9.92 -1.07
N ALA A 213 10.10 -10.32 -1.66
CA ALA A 213 11.25 -10.82 -0.93
C ALA A 213 12.53 -10.30 -1.58
N PHE A 214 13.42 -9.75 -0.77
CA PHE A 214 14.76 -9.29 -1.18
C PHE A 214 15.64 -9.05 0.05
N PRO A 215 16.98 -9.11 -0.07
CA PRO A 215 17.89 -8.79 1.03
C PRO A 215 17.90 -7.28 1.30
N PHE A 216 17.52 -6.89 2.51
CA PHE A 216 17.43 -5.48 2.88
C PHE A 216 18.77 -4.76 2.94
N PRO A 217 19.88 -5.39 3.36
CA PRO A 217 21.18 -4.74 3.31
C PRO A 217 21.56 -4.31 1.89
N ASP A 218 21.42 -5.20 0.91
CA ASP A 218 21.74 -4.93 -0.49
C ASP A 218 20.80 -3.84 -1.07
N ALA A 219 19.51 -3.93 -0.75
CA ALA A 219 18.54 -2.92 -1.13
C ALA A 219 18.86 -1.53 -0.54
N LEU A 220 19.40 -1.48 0.69
CA LEU A 220 19.84 -0.23 1.30
C LEU A 220 21.09 0.34 0.62
N GLU A 221 22.01 -0.50 0.14
CA GLU A 221 23.17 -0.05 -0.62
C GLU A 221 22.72 0.55 -1.97
N VAL A 222 21.82 -0.12 -2.69
CA VAL A 222 21.23 0.41 -3.93
C VAL A 222 20.53 1.76 -3.67
N ALA A 223 19.76 1.88 -2.61
CA ALA A 223 19.02 3.10 -2.28
C ALA A 223 19.91 4.34 -2.01
N ARG A 224 21.20 4.16 -1.78
CA ARG A 224 22.19 5.25 -1.59
C ARG A 224 22.80 5.76 -2.88
N LEU A 225 22.60 5.05 -3.99
CA LEU A 225 23.09 5.43 -5.31
C LEU A 225 22.22 6.52 -5.94
N SER A 226 22.70 7.12 -7.03
CA SER A 226 21.86 8.00 -7.85
C SER A 226 20.72 7.20 -8.50
N VAL A 227 19.62 7.88 -8.82
CA VAL A 227 18.43 7.21 -9.42
C VAL A 227 18.78 6.48 -10.73
N GLU A 228 19.71 7.06 -11.49
CA GLU A 228 20.18 6.49 -12.76
C GLU A 228 20.98 5.19 -12.59
N GLU A 229 21.65 5.03 -11.43
CA GLU A 229 22.47 3.85 -11.13
C GLU A 229 21.68 2.74 -10.44
N GLN A 230 20.56 3.06 -9.79
CA GLN A 230 19.83 2.11 -8.95
C GLN A 230 19.33 0.89 -9.70
N GLU A 231 18.77 1.05 -10.90
CA GLU A 231 18.25 -0.06 -11.69
C GLU A 231 19.37 -1.05 -12.11
N GLU A 232 20.50 -0.52 -12.60
CA GLU A 232 21.63 -1.34 -13.02
C GLU A 232 22.24 -2.12 -11.85
N PHE A 233 22.46 -1.43 -10.71
CA PHE A 233 23.01 -2.08 -9.52
C PHE A 233 22.05 -3.07 -8.87
N ALA A 234 20.76 -2.78 -8.84
CA ALA A 234 19.75 -3.72 -8.36
C ALA A 234 19.80 -5.00 -9.20
N ALA A 235 19.83 -4.88 -10.52
CA ALA A 235 19.94 -6.03 -11.42
C ALA A 235 21.24 -6.81 -11.22
N ALA A 236 22.38 -6.12 -11.03
CA ALA A 236 23.67 -6.75 -10.78
C ALA A 236 23.70 -7.55 -9.46
N LEU A 237 22.94 -7.12 -8.44
CA LEU A 237 22.78 -7.82 -7.16
C LEU A 237 21.64 -8.86 -7.17
N GLY A 238 21.00 -9.11 -8.32
CA GLY A 238 19.88 -10.04 -8.43
C GLY A 238 18.60 -9.61 -7.70
N LEU A 239 18.47 -8.31 -7.41
CA LEU A 239 17.26 -7.74 -6.83
C LEU A 239 16.15 -7.57 -7.87
N PRO A 240 14.87 -7.65 -7.49
CA PRO A 240 13.75 -7.42 -8.41
C PRO A 240 13.65 -5.95 -8.90
N GLY A 241 14.44 -5.05 -8.32
CA GLY A 241 14.50 -3.62 -8.60
C GLY A 241 14.85 -2.81 -7.35
N PRO A 242 14.87 -1.48 -7.43
CA PRO A 242 15.00 -0.60 -6.27
C PRO A 242 13.89 -0.87 -5.26
N ALA A 243 14.22 -0.98 -3.97
CA ALA A 243 13.25 -1.38 -2.92
C ALA A 243 12.02 -0.50 -2.87
N ALA A 244 12.18 0.81 -3.06
CA ALA A 244 11.06 1.77 -3.07
C ALA A 244 10.06 1.46 -4.18
N GLU A 245 10.52 1.15 -5.39
CA GLU A 245 9.66 0.82 -6.53
C GLU A 245 8.97 -0.54 -6.33
N VAL A 246 9.72 -1.57 -5.91
CA VAL A 246 9.19 -2.93 -5.68
C VAL A 246 8.09 -2.91 -4.63
N VAL A 247 8.34 -2.25 -3.49
CA VAL A 247 7.35 -2.17 -2.40
C VAL A 247 6.16 -1.29 -2.81
N ALA A 248 6.39 -0.20 -3.55
CA ALA A 248 5.33 0.68 -4.02
C ALA A 248 4.37 -0.02 -4.98
N GLN A 249 4.89 -0.74 -5.97
CA GLN A 249 4.08 -1.51 -6.92
C GLN A 249 3.27 -2.59 -6.21
N ALA A 250 3.90 -3.34 -5.30
CA ALA A 250 3.22 -4.37 -4.51
C ALA A 250 2.15 -3.79 -3.58
N ALA A 251 2.40 -2.62 -2.97
CA ALA A 251 1.43 -1.91 -2.14
C ALA A 251 0.21 -1.44 -2.95
N PHE A 252 0.41 -0.93 -4.15
CA PHE A 252 -0.66 -0.56 -5.07
C PHE A 252 -1.49 -1.77 -5.47
N ALA A 253 -0.85 -2.88 -5.85
CA ALA A 253 -1.54 -4.13 -6.15
C ALA A 253 -2.35 -4.64 -4.97
N GLN A 254 -1.77 -4.66 -3.73
CA GLN A 254 -2.46 -5.09 -2.51
C GLN A 254 -3.69 -4.26 -2.18
N LEU A 255 -3.68 -2.97 -2.52
CA LEU A 255 -4.78 -2.04 -2.27
C LEU A 255 -5.77 -1.93 -3.42
N GLY A 256 -5.50 -2.59 -4.55
CA GLY A 256 -6.27 -2.45 -5.77
C GLY A 256 -6.26 -1.02 -6.31
N LEU A 257 -5.10 -0.33 -6.22
CA LEU A 257 -4.93 1.03 -6.72
C LEU A 257 -4.48 1.02 -8.17
N ILE A 258 -4.97 2.01 -8.90
CA ILE A 258 -4.55 2.40 -10.24
C ILE A 258 -4.16 3.88 -10.23
N SER A 259 -3.48 4.34 -11.27
CA SER A 259 -3.15 5.75 -11.42
C SER A 259 -3.80 6.34 -12.68
N PHE A 260 -4.54 7.43 -12.54
CA PHE A 260 -4.81 8.30 -13.68
C PHE A 260 -3.83 9.47 -13.69
N LEU A 261 -3.66 10.09 -14.84
CA LEU A 261 -2.64 11.08 -15.10
C LEU A 261 -3.29 12.43 -15.47
N THR A 262 -2.70 13.50 -14.99
CA THR A 262 -3.02 14.86 -15.47
C THR A 262 -1.80 15.46 -16.11
N THR A 263 -1.99 16.17 -17.21
CA THR A 263 -0.91 16.76 -18.00
C THR A 263 -1.17 18.24 -18.24
N GLY A 264 -0.11 19.06 -18.15
CA GLY A 264 -0.16 20.48 -18.42
C GLY A 264 1.23 21.12 -18.33
N SER A 265 1.33 22.40 -18.73
CA SER A 265 2.57 23.18 -18.64
C SER A 265 3.00 23.47 -17.20
N ASP A 266 2.08 23.44 -16.26
CA ASP A 266 2.39 23.69 -14.84
C ASP A 266 2.78 22.41 -14.11
N GLU A 267 2.04 21.32 -14.32
CA GLU A 267 2.31 20.06 -13.67
C GLU A 267 1.90 18.86 -14.54
N VAL A 268 2.75 17.82 -14.51
CA VAL A 268 2.39 16.45 -14.89
C VAL A 268 2.36 15.64 -13.61
N ARG A 269 1.24 14.90 -13.38
CA ARG A 269 1.05 14.19 -12.10
C ARG A 269 0.29 12.90 -12.24
N ALA A 270 0.71 11.89 -11.47
CA ALA A 270 -0.04 10.66 -11.23
C ALA A 270 -0.92 10.80 -9.98
N TRP A 271 -2.17 10.36 -10.10
CA TRP A 271 -3.18 10.38 -9.05
C TRP A 271 -3.65 8.97 -8.74
N PRO A 272 -3.31 8.42 -7.55
CA PRO A 272 -3.77 7.10 -7.17
C PRO A 272 -5.24 7.12 -6.78
N VAL A 273 -6.00 6.17 -7.34
CA VAL A 273 -7.41 5.92 -7.03
C VAL A 273 -7.65 4.42 -6.95
N ARG A 274 -8.76 3.98 -6.38
CA ARG A 274 -9.12 2.56 -6.40
C ARG A 274 -9.62 2.15 -7.79
N ALA A 275 -9.27 0.96 -8.22
CA ALA A 275 -9.85 0.39 -9.43
C ALA A 275 -11.38 0.32 -9.28
N GLY A 276 -12.09 0.78 -10.32
CA GLY A 276 -13.56 0.86 -10.31
C GLY A 276 -14.12 2.17 -9.73
N GLU A 277 -13.29 3.13 -9.32
CA GLU A 277 -13.78 4.47 -8.98
C GLU A 277 -14.30 5.23 -10.20
N THR A 278 -15.34 6.03 -9.97
CA THR A 278 -15.95 6.84 -11.03
C THR A 278 -15.10 8.09 -11.31
N ALA A 279 -15.26 8.67 -12.52
CA ALA A 279 -14.59 9.93 -12.87
C ALA A 279 -14.89 11.07 -11.90
N ARG A 280 -16.10 11.11 -11.33
CA ARG A 280 -16.47 12.08 -10.31
C ARG A 280 -15.70 11.87 -9.01
N ASP A 281 -15.55 10.61 -8.58
CA ASP A 281 -14.83 10.30 -7.34
C ASP A 281 -13.32 10.51 -7.52
N ALA A 282 -12.78 10.12 -8.69
CA ALA A 282 -11.40 10.40 -9.08
C ALA A 282 -11.09 11.91 -9.13
N ALA A 283 -12.04 12.74 -9.55
CA ALA A 283 -11.91 14.20 -9.48
C ALA A 283 -11.70 14.71 -8.03
N GLY A 284 -12.27 13.99 -7.06
CA GLY A 284 -12.09 14.25 -5.63
C GLY A 284 -10.68 14.02 -5.12
N ALA A 285 -9.91 13.14 -5.77
CA ALA A 285 -8.50 12.93 -5.44
C ALA A 285 -7.65 14.18 -5.75
N ILE A 286 -8.07 15.01 -6.72
CA ILE A 286 -7.42 16.29 -7.03
C ILE A 286 -7.88 17.37 -6.04
N HIS A 287 -9.21 17.58 -5.93
CA HIS A 287 -9.80 18.54 -5.01
C HIS A 287 -11.31 18.31 -4.85
N SER A 288 -11.82 18.50 -3.63
CA SER A 288 -13.26 18.35 -3.32
C SER A 288 -14.16 19.29 -4.15
N ASP A 289 -13.66 20.47 -4.54
CA ASP A 289 -14.41 21.39 -5.38
C ASP A 289 -14.59 20.88 -6.80
N ILE A 290 -13.57 20.20 -7.35
CA ILE A 290 -13.65 19.59 -8.69
C ILE A 290 -14.68 18.45 -8.68
N GLN A 291 -14.71 17.65 -7.60
CA GLN A 291 -15.71 16.62 -7.41
C GLN A 291 -17.14 17.20 -7.34
N ARG A 292 -17.33 18.26 -6.54
CA ARG A 292 -18.65 18.92 -6.40
C ARG A 292 -19.13 19.58 -7.67
N GLY A 293 -18.22 20.28 -8.34
CA GLY A 293 -18.51 21.02 -9.58
C GLY A 293 -18.36 20.20 -10.84
N PHE A 294 -18.20 18.87 -10.76
CA PHE A 294 -17.94 18.03 -11.91
C PHE A 294 -19.00 18.18 -13.01
N ILE A 295 -18.54 18.48 -14.23
CA ILE A 295 -19.39 18.56 -15.42
C ILE A 295 -19.14 17.36 -16.33
N ARG A 296 -17.89 17.12 -16.71
CA ARG A 296 -17.43 16.04 -17.59
C ARG A 296 -15.91 15.83 -17.46
N ALA A 297 -15.44 14.69 -17.96
CA ALA A 297 -14.02 14.40 -18.13
C ALA A 297 -13.67 14.27 -19.61
N GLU A 298 -12.57 14.87 -20.04
CA GLU A 298 -11.94 14.60 -21.32
C GLU A 298 -10.86 13.56 -21.08
N VAL A 299 -11.03 12.36 -21.66
CA VAL A 299 -10.22 11.17 -21.35
C VAL A 299 -9.55 10.63 -22.60
N VAL A 300 -8.26 10.34 -22.53
CA VAL A 300 -7.55 9.54 -23.53
C VAL A 300 -6.65 8.55 -22.78
N SER A 301 -6.54 7.30 -23.27
CA SER A 301 -5.60 6.36 -22.66
C SER A 301 -4.16 6.78 -22.96
N TYR A 302 -3.23 6.44 -22.07
CA TYR A 302 -1.80 6.69 -22.30
C TYR A 302 -1.34 6.08 -23.64
N ASP A 303 -1.75 4.86 -23.95
CA ASP A 303 -1.36 4.17 -25.17
C ASP A 303 -1.88 4.86 -26.44
N ASP A 304 -3.16 5.28 -26.44
CA ASP A 304 -3.72 6.08 -27.54
C ASP A 304 -2.99 7.42 -27.69
N PHE A 305 -2.70 8.08 -26.58
CA PHE A 305 -1.95 9.35 -26.60
C PHE A 305 -0.58 9.17 -27.22
N MET A 306 0.16 8.12 -26.84
CA MET A 306 1.49 7.84 -27.39
C MET A 306 1.43 7.43 -28.86
N SER A 307 0.44 6.63 -29.26
CA SER A 307 0.26 6.19 -30.67
C SER A 307 -0.06 7.35 -31.61
N HIS A 308 -0.57 8.47 -31.09
CA HIS A 308 -0.85 9.71 -31.81
C HIS A 308 0.24 10.79 -31.59
N GLY A 309 1.47 10.33 -31.33
CA GLY A 309 2.66 11.18 -31.24
C GLY A 309 2.71 12.10 -30.03
N GLY A 310 2.04 11.72 -28.93
CA GLY A 310 2.03 12.52 -27.70
C GLY A 310 1.29 13.87 -27.86
N ASN A 311 0.27 13.93 -28.71
CA ASN A 311 -0.39 15.17 -29.08
C ASN A 311 -1.91 15.11 -28.87
N MET A 312 -2.43 15.89 -27.92
CA MET A 312 -3.85 15.95 -27.59
C MET A 312 -4.75 16.39 -28.77
N LYS A 313 -4.23 17.27 -29.67
CA LYS A 313 -4.97 17.67 -30.85
C LYS A 313 -5.10 16.51 -31.84
N ALA A 314 -4.03 15.76 -32.07
CA ALA A 314 -4.06 14.57 -32.92
C ALA A 314 -5.03 13.50 -32.36
N CYS A 315 -5.06 13.29 -31.04
CA CYS A 315 -6.02 12.39 -30.40
C CYS A 315 -7.47 12.83 -30.61
N ARG A 316 -7.73 14.15 -30.56
CA ARG A 316 -9.06 14.71 -30.83
C ARG A 316 -9.45 14.54 -32.29
N ASP A 317 -8.56 14.85 -33.21
CA ASP A 317 -8.79 14.75 -34.65
C ASP A 317 -9.01 13.28 -35.09
N ALA A 318 -8.36 12.33 -34.41
CA ALA A 318 -8.53 10.89 -34.59
C ALA A 318 -9.78 10.31 -33.89
N GLY A 319 -10.46 11.08 -33.04
CA GLY A 319 -11.64 10.66 -32.31
C GLY A 319 -11.38 9.71 -31.11
N VAL A 320 -10.12 9.56 -30.67
CA VAL A 320 -9.75 8.73 -29.51
C VAL A 320 -9.83 9.51 -28.19
N LEU A 321 -9.90 10.85 -28.24
CA LEU A 321 -10.21 11.69 -27.08
C LEU A 321 -11.72 11.61 -26.78
N ARG A 322 -12.08 10.94 -25.71
CA ARG A 322 -13.46 10.69 -25.29
C ARG A 322 -13.95 11.79 -24.36
N ILE A 323 -15.25 12.05 -24.39
CA ILE A 323 -15.94 12.92 -23.43
C ILE A 323 -16.79 12.01 -22.55
N GLU A 324 -16.45 11.92 -21.28
CA GLU A 324 -17.04 10.98 -20.34
C GLU A 324 -17.83 11.71 -19.25
N GLY A 325 -18.89 11.04 -18.80
CA GLY A 325 -19.77 11.50 -17.72
C GLY A 325 -19.25 11.12 -16.34
N LYS A 326 -20.03 11.48 -15.31
CA LYS A 326 -19.69 11.27 -13.90
C LYS A 326 -19.51 9.79 -13.51
N ASP A 327 -20.19 8.88 -14.19
CA ASP A 327 -20.26 7.44 -13.88
C ASP A 327 -19.22 6.62 -14.70
N TYR A 328 -18.36 7.29 -15.49
CA TYR A 328 -17.25 6.62 -16.18
C TYR A 328 -16.29 6.00 -15.17
N LEU A 329 -15.99 4.72 -15.33
CA LEU A 329 -15.00 4.02 -14.51
C LEU A 329 -13.60 4.32 -15.02
N VAL A 330 -12.79 4.96 -14.19
CA VAL A 330 -11.41 5.32 -14.53
C VAL A 330 -10.57 4.07 -14.74
N ALA A 331 -9.80 4.06 -15.83
CA ALA A 331 -8.85 3.00 -16.13
C ALA A 331 -7.41 3.43 -15.77
N ASP A 332 -6.55 2.43 -15.50
CA ASP A 332 -5.13 2.71 -15.24
C ASP A 332 -4.46 3.32 -16.47
N GLY A 333 -3.76 4.43 -16.27
CA GLY A 333 -3.10 5.17 -17.35
C GLY A 333 -4.02 6.13 -18.14
N ASP A 334 -5.27 6.30 -17.74
CA ASP A 334 -6.09 7.36 -18.34
C ASP A 334 -5.46 8.75 -18.10
N ILE A 335 -5.28 9.52 -19.17
CA ILE A 335 -4.93 10.94 -19.10
C ILE A 335 -6.23 11.71 -19.07
N ILE A 336 -6.52 12.40 -17.96
CA ILE A 336 -7.82 13.01 -17.70
C ILE A 336 -7.71 14.51 -17.51
N ASN A 337 -8.58 15.26 -18.20
CA ASN A 337 -8.80 16.68 -17.95
C ASN A 337 -10.25 16.90 -17.50
N PHE A 338 -10.43 17.22 -16.21
CA PHE A 338 -11.74 17.46 -15.64
C PHE A 338 -12.24 18.87 -15.97
N ARG A 339 -13.50 18.94 -16.44
CA ARG A 339 -14.24 20.18 -16.60
C ARG A 339 -15.23 20.32 -15.47
N PHE A 340 -15.11 21.41 -14.75
CA PHE A 340 -15.93 21.65 -13.55
C PHE A 340 -16.33 23.13 -13.47
N ASN A 341 -17.35 23.40 -12.68
CA ASN A 341 -17.80 24.75 -12.35
C ASN A 341 -17.98 24.85 -10.83
N VAL A 342 -17.37 25.88 -10.23
CA VAL A 342 -17.43 26.15 -8.78
C VAL A 342 -18.24 27.41 -8.52
#